data_c8943f6ce706ac91a62656c493a633cd
#
_entry.id   c8943f6ce706ac91a62656c493a633cd
#
_cell.length_a   1.000
_cell.length_b   1.000
_cell.length_c   1.000
_cell.angle_alpha   90.00
_cell.angle_beta   90.00
_cell.angle_gamma   90.00
#
_symmetry.space_group_name_H-M   'P 1'
#
loop_
_entity.id
_entity.type
_entity.pdbx_description
1 polymer ?
#
loop_
_entity_poly.entity_id
_entity_poly.type
_entity_poly.pdbx_seq_one_letter_code
_entity_poly.pdbx_strand_id
1 'polypeptide(L)'
;MLFKVERSLVAALIVSAFIQMHAIECGYAAWKPKIVFSSTRDGDSEIYVMESDGSKQVRLTIDPARDYDPSWSPDGERIAFVSNRERGQEQIYVMDSDGDNPMRLTNDSTHQEPAWSPNGDKIAYVRNKGGRQIWIMDADGSNQTQLTEVGKNRNPAWSPDGMRIAFRSLKNGAAGLFVMEKNGSNPVRLAPDMNITSNPSWSPDSIWIAFEALDEDGSFQIYIVRADGVPRLERLTHNRPFKLQPAWSPDGNTIAYTSWSIIFDRNRKTIHLMTAEGEHLKQLSEEHDGDDTDPDWYAPSGWSVSPAANFVTIWGEVKKPASVRR
;
A
#
# COMPACT_ATOMS: atom_id res chain seq x y z
N MET A 1 -7.62 19.17 -43.73
CA MET A 1 -6.85 19.02 -42.47
C MET A 1 -7.29 17.86 -41.60
N LEU A 2 -8.55 17.43 -41.65
CA LEU A 2 -9.07 16.27 -40.93
C LEU A 2 -8.49 14.90 -41.34
N PHE A 3 -8.18 14.69 -42.60
CA PHE A 3 -7.64 13.40 -43.09
C PHE A 3 -6.20 13.04 -42.61
N LYS A 4 -5.43 14.02 -42.08
CA LYS A 4 -4.06 13.77 -41.60
C LYS A 4 -4.05 13.28 -40.12
N VAL A 5 -5.07 13.62 -39.34
CA VAL A 5 -5.19 13.25 -37.94
C VAL A 5 -5.61 11.77 -37.79
N GLU A 6 -6.54 11.31 -38.62
CA GLU A 6 -6.98 9.90 -38.57
C GLU A 6 -5.86 8.91 -38.95
N ARG A 7 -5.02 9.25 -39.92
CA ARG A 7 -3.88 8.38 -40.27
C ARG A 7 -2.84 8.24 -39.19
N SER A 8 -2.63 9.28 -38.38
CA SER A 8 -1.68 9.26 -37.26
C SER A 8 -2.22 8.43 -36.08
N LEU A 9 -3.51 8.49 -35.79
CA LEU A 9 -4.16 7.68 -34.75
C LEU A 9 -4.21 6.19 -35.12
N VAL A 10 -4.53 5.87 -36.37
CA VAL A 10 -4.53 4.49 -36.84
C VAL A 10 -3.12 3.91 -36.85
N ALA A 11 -2.10 4.70 -37.24
CA ALA A 11 -0.71 4.26 -37.21
C ALA A 11 -0.21 4.02 -35.78
N ALA A 12 -0.60 4.86 -34.81
CA ALA A 12 -0.25 4.68 -33.39
C ALA A 12 -0.93 3.44 -32.78
N LEU A 13 -2.18 3.16 -33.14
CA LEU A 13 -2.91 1.96 -32.72
C LEU A 13 -2.33 0.68 -33.31
N ILE A 14 -1.91 0.72 -34.59
CA ILE A 14 -1.28 -0.42 -35.27
C ILE A 14 0.11 -0.69 -34.66
N VAL A 15 0.91 0.33 -34.36
CA VAL A 15 2.21 0.17 -33.70
C VAL A 15 2.06 -0.38 -32.31
N SER A 16 1.08 0.09 -31.53
CA SER A 16 0.77 -0.44 -30.20
C SER A 16 0.33 -1.91 -30.26
N ALA A 17 -0.54 -2.27 -31.21
CA ALA A 17 -0.97 -3.65 -31.44
C ALA A 17 0.18 -4.56 -31.91
N PHE A 18 1.09 -4.05 -32.73
CA PHE A 18 2.27 -4.79 -33.20
C PHE A 18 3.28 -5.01 -32.04
N ILE A 19 3.48 -4.05 -31.16
CA ILE A 19 4.33 -4.21 -29.98
C ILE A 19 3.73 -5.25 -29.04
N GLN A 20 2.42 -5.24 -28.82
CA GLN A 20 1.73 -6.25 -28.02
C GLN A 20 1.76 -7.64 -28.68
N MET A 21 1.59 -7.76 -30.00
CA MET A 21 1.69 -9.05 -30.69
C MET A 21 3.12 -9.62 -30.70
N HIS A 22 4.15 -8.79 -30.88
CA HIS A 22 5.54 -9.26 -30.83
C HIS A 22 5.98 -9.66 -29.41
N ALA A 23 5.43 -9.04 -28.37
CA ALA A 23 5.66 -9.47 -26.98
C ALA A 23 5.08 -10.88 -26.70
N ILE A 24 3.98 -11.23 -27.38
CA ILE A 24 3.35 -12.57 -27.27
C ILE A 24 4.18 -13.64 -28.01
N GLU A 25 4.81 -13.30 -29.13
CA GLU A 25 5.61 -14.27 -29.93
C GLU A 25 7.02 -14.52 -29.35
N CYS A 26 7.57 -13.61 -28.52
CA CYS A 26 8.89 -13.78 -27.90
C CYS A 26 8.89 -14.58 -26.60
N GLY A 27 7.77 -15.18 -26.18
CA GLY A 27 7.72 -16.02 -24.96
C GLY A 27 7.94 -15.24 -23.65
N TYR A 28 7.89 -13.92 -23.66
CA TYR A 28 7.75 -13.12 -22.45
C TYR A 28 6.33 -13.33 -21.94
N ALA A 29 6.16 -14.27 -21.01
CA ALA A 29 4.96 -14.29 -20.20
C ALA A 29 4.74 -12.85 -19.71
N ALA A 30 3.61 -12.23 -20.07
CA ALA A 30 3.32 -10.87 -19.66
C ALA A 30 3.43 -10.85 -18.13
N TRP A 31 4.46 -10.19 -17.61
CA TRP A 31 4.68 -10.08 -16.17
C TRP A 31 3.47 -9.38 -15.58
N LYS A 32 2.74 -10.07 -14.72
CA LYS A 32 1.62 -9.48 -13.99
C LYS A 32 2.15 -8.81 -12.72
N PRO A 33 1.53 -7.70 -12.30
CA PRO A 33 1.76 -7.18 -10.97
C PRO A 33 1.52 -8.25 -9.92
N LYS A 34 2.25 -8.20 -8.82
CA LYS A 34 2.14 -9.13 -7.71
C LYS A 34 1.71 -8.42 -6.45
N ILE A 35 1.09 -9.13 -5.55
CA ILE A 35 0.74 -8.69 -4.21
C ILE A 35 1.45 -9.60 -3.22
N VAL A 36 2.25 -9.02 -2.32
CA VAL A 36 2.74 -9.70 -1.12
C VAL A 36 1.78 -9.42 0.02
N PHE A 37 1.60 -10.37 0.93
CA PHE A 37 0.67 -10.25 2.05
C PHE A 37 1.04 -11.18 3.19
N SER A 38 0.52 -10.90 4.39
CA SER A 38 0.61 -11.76 5.56
C SER A 38 -0.56 -12.72 5.60
N SER A 39 -0.33 -14.01 5.94
CA SER A 39 -1.40 -15.00 6.08
C SER A 39 -1.18 -15.91 7.29
N THR A 40 -2.25 -16.22 8.00
CA THR A 40 -2.24 -17.18 9.13
C THR A 40 -2.87 -18.53 8.76
N ARG A 41 -3.06 -18.80 7.46
CA ARG A 41 -3.74 -20.02 6.96
C ARG A 41 -3.07 -21.34 7.38
N ASP A 42 -1.77 -21.32 7.60
CA ASP A 42 -0.98 -22.49 8.01
C ASP A 42 -0.60 -22.48 9.50
N GLY A 43 -1.28 -21.67 10.33
CA GLY A 43 -1.09 -21.55 11.76
C GLY A 43 -0.52 -20.21 12.17
N ASP A 44 0.81 -20.06 12.23
CA ASP A 44 1.45 -18.76 12.49
C ASP A 44 1.40 -17.85 11.26
N SER A 45 1.62 -16.55 11.49
CA SER A 45 1.65 -15.56 10.40
C SER A 45 2.87 -15.74 9.53
N GLU A 46 2.65 -15.87 8.22
CA GLU A 46 3.69 -16.09 7.22
C GLU A 46 3.52 -15.13 6.04
N ILE A 47 4.59 -14.91 5.28
CA ILE A 47 4.57 -14.10 4.07
C ILE A 47 4.17 -14.95 2.87
N TYR A 48 3.20 -14.46 2.12
CA TYR A 48 2.70 -15.05 0.87
C TYR A 48 2.80 -14.04 -0.26
N VAL A 49 2.84 -14.55 -1.48
CA VAL A 49 2.73 -13.76 -2.72
C VAL A 49 1.64 -14.34 -3.60
N MET A 50 0.96 -13.47 -4.35
CA MET A 50 -0.02 -13.84 -5.37
C MET A 50 0.10 -12.94 -6.60
N GLU A 51 -0.44 -13.39 -7.74
CA GLU A 51 -0.65 -12.55 -8.91
C GLU A 51 -1.74 -11.50 -8.61
N SER A 52 -1.78 -10.39 -9.36
CA SER A 52 -2.77 -9.31 -9.19
C SER A 52 -4.24 -9.75 -9.36
N ASP A 53 -4.47 -10.91 -9.98
CA ASP A 53 -5.79 -11.49 -10.13
C ASP A 53 -6.19 -12.44 -8.98
N GLY A 54 -5.34 -12.60 -7.96
CA GLY A 54 -5.51 -13.49 -6.82
C GLY A 54 -5.03 -14.92 -7.06
N SER A 55 -4.58 -15.24 -8.26
CA SER A 55 -4.06 -16.58 -8.60
C SER A 55 -2.62 -16.79 -8.12
N LYS A 56 -2.17 -18.05 -8.15
CA LYS A 56 -0.78 -18.47 -7.85
C LYS A 56 -0.32 -18.01 -6.46
N GLN A 57 -1.13 -18.24 -5.44
CA GLN A 57 -0.75 -17.93 -4.06
C GLN A 57 0.35 -18.89 -3.61
N VAL A 58 1.51 -18.33 -3.24
CA VAL A 58 2.70 -19.08 -2.84
C VAL A 58 3.18 -18.58 -1.48
N ARG A 59 3.41 -19.49 -0.54
CA ARG A 59 4.03 -19.22 0.75
C ARG A 59 5.54 -19.01 0.55
N LEU A 60 6.08 -17.92 1.09
CA LEU A 60 7.50 -17.59 1.00
C LEU A 60 8.26 -17.89 2.30
N THR A 61 7.62 -17.76 3.47
CA THR A 61 8.27 -18.06 4.75
C THR A 61 7.67 -19.31 5.39
N ILE A 62 8.50 -20.16 5.98
CA ILE A 62 8.12 -21.45 6.60
C ILE A 62 8.77 -21.65 7.98
N ASP A 63 9.31 -20.59 8.57
CA ASP A 63 9.88 -20.59 9.91
C ASP A 63 8.77 -20.68 10.97
N PRO A 64 8.94 -21.34 12.11
CA PRO A 64 7.94 -21.37 13.18
C PRO A 64 7.74 -20.02 13.91
N ALA A 65 8.41 -18.97 13.44
CA ALA A 65 8.22 -17.60 13.90
C ALA A 65 7.02 -16.96 13.21
N ARG A 66 6.60 -15.81 13.73
CA ARG A 66 5.61 -14.96 13.07
C ARG A 66 6.32 -14.02 12.11
N ASP A 67 5.96 -14.11 10.83
CA ASP A 67 6.42 -13.25 9.76
C ASP A 67 5.24 -12.45 9.20
N TYR A 68 5.33 -11.11 9.20
CA TYR A 68 4.21 -10.24 8.84
C TYR A 68 4.66 -8.82 8.42
N ASP A 69 3.72 -7.93 8.05
CA ASP A 69 3.97 -6.58 7.53
C ASP A 69 4.98 -6.59 6.36
N PRO A 70 4.74 -7.31 5.26
CA PRO A 70 5.66 -7.33 4.14
C PRO A 70 5.61 -6.01 3.35
N SER A 71 6.74 -5.65 2.76
CA SER A 71 6.87 -4.52 1.82
C SER A 71 7.85 -4.88 0.70
N TRP A 72 7.41 -4.69 -0.56
CA TRP A 72 8.24 -4.90 -1.74
C TRP A 72 9.33 -3.84 -1.90
N SER A 73 10.52 -4.25 -2.31
CA SER A 73 11.49 -3.32 -2.89
C SER A 73 10.98 -2.85 -4.28
N PRO A 74 11.29 -1.61 -4.70
CA PRO A 74 10.76 -1.05 -5.94
C PRO A 74 11.25 -1.76 -7.21
N ASP A 75 12.37 -2.49 -7.14
CA ASP A 75 12.89 -3.35 -8.21
C ASP A 75 12.19 -4.73 -8.24
N GLY A 76 11.45 -5.10 -7.19
CA GLY A 76 10.79 -6.40 -7.03
C GLY A 76 11.74 -7.57 -6.79
N GLU A 77 12.98 -7.29 -6.46
CA GLU A 77 13.97 -8.33 -6.18
C GLU A 77 13.95 -8.78 -4.72
N ARG A 78 13.44 -7.92 -3.80
CA ARG A 78 13.47 -8.17 -2.36
C ARG A 78 12.16 -7.83 -1.67
N ILE A 79 11.94 -8.44 -0.50
CA ILE A 79 10.82 -8.18 0.39
C ILE A 79 11.36 -7.88 1.78
N ALA A 80 11.01 -6.71 2.34
CA ALA A 80 11.22 -6.42 3.76
C ALA A 80 10.01 -6.92 4.55
N PHE A 81 10.22 -7.45 5.75
CA PHE A 81 9.15 -7.97 6.60
C PHE A 81 9.55 -7.95 8.08
N VAL A 82 8.58 -8.11 8.96
CA VAL A 82 8.79 -8.27 10.39
C VAL A 82 8.87 -9.75 10.75
N SER A 83 9.88 -10.13 11.55
CA SER A 83 10.00 -11.48 12.07
C SER A 83 10.43 -11.48 13.53
N ASN A 84 9.91 -12.44 14.32
CA ASN A 84 10.35 -12.67 15.69
C ASN A 84 11.20 -13.96 15.85
N ARG A 85 11.77 -14.50 14.74
CA ARG A 85 12.53 -15.77 14.69
C ARG A 85 13.76 -15.80 15.59
N GLU A 86 14.34 -14.66 15.89
CA GLU A 86 15.44 -14.58 16.83
C GLU A 86 15.02 -13.99 18.17
N ARG A 87 15.09 -14.78 19.24
CA ARG A 87 14.84 -14.38 20.63
C ARG A 87 13.44 -13.84 20.93
N GLY A 88 12.45 -14.07 20.03
CA GLY A 88 11.07 -13.64 20.21
C GLY A 88 10.82 -12.14 20.09
N GLN A 89 11.85 -11.33 19.77
CA GLN A 89 11.70 -9.90 19.51
C GLN A 89 11.44 -9.64 18.03
N GLU A 90 10.50 -8.78 17.74
CA GLU A 90 10.17 -8.35 16.37
C GLU A 90 11.30 -7.50 15.79
N GLN A 91 11.81 -7.93 14.65
CA GLN A 91 12.91 -7.30 13.93
C GLN A 91 12.56 -7.16 12.45
N ILE A 92 13.18 -6.21 11.76
CA ILE A 92 13.08 -6.09 10.31
C ILE A 92 14.08 -7.07 9.67
N TYR A 93 13.57 -7.85 8.74
CA TYR A 93 14.30 -8.74 7.85
C TYR A 93 14.10 -8.33 6.40
N VAL A 94 15.01 -8.70 5.55
CA VAL A 94 14.88 -8.64 4.08
C VAL A 94 15.21 -10.02 3.53
N MET A 95 14.43 -10.48 2.56
CA MET A 95 14.67 -11.72 1.82
C MET A 95 14.58 -11.46 0.31
N ASP A 96 15.04 -12.39 -0.49
CA ASP A 96 14.83 -12.38 -1.93
C ASP A 96 13.34 -12.58 -2.27
N SER A 97 12.91 -12.18 -3.44
CA SER A 97 11.49 -12.19 -3.84
C SER A 97 10.87 -13.60 -3.96
N ASP A 98 11.69 -14.64 -3.95
CA ASP A 98 11.29 -16.06 -3.93
C ASP A 98 11.24 -16.65 -2.51
N GLY A 99 11.61 -15.87 -1.48
CA GLY A 99 11.62 -16.27 -0.08
C GLY A 99 12.99 -16.71 0.44
N ASP A 100 14.01 -16.79 -0.42
CA ASP A 100 15.34 -17.22 -0.05
C ASP A 100 16.15 -16.11 0.67
N ASN A 101 17.24 -16.48 1.30
CA ASN A 101 18.26 -15.62 1.90
C ASN A 101 17.73 -14.59 2.92
N PRO A 102 16.87 -14.94 3.89
CA PRO A 102 16.37 -13.99 4.87
C PRO A 102 17.50 -13.43 5.74
N MET A 103 17.71 -12.12 5.69
CA MET A 103 18.75 -11.39 6.40
C MET A 103 18.15 -10.40 7.38
N ARG A 104 18.58 -10.44 8.65
CA ARG A 104 18.15 -9.50 9.69
C ARG A 104 18.85 -8.15 9.54
N LEU A 105 18.07 -7.04 9.60
CA LEU A 105 18.61 -5.68 9.52
C LEU A 105 18.66 -4.94 10.86
N THR A 106 17.83 -5.32 11.84
CA THR A 106 17.72 -4.61 13.12
C THR A 106 17.93 -5.51 14.33
N ASN A 107 18.31 -5.00 15.53
CA ASN A 107 18.77 -5.87 16.61
C ASN A 107 18.58 -5.43 18.07
N ASP A 108 18.10 -4.23 18.41
CA ASP A 108 18.22 -3.74 19.80
C ASP A 108 16.92 -3.42 20.53
N SER A 109 15.80 -3.47 19.83
CA SER A 109 14.45 -3.19 20.37
C SER A 109 13.40 -3.81 19.45
N THR A 110 12.14 -3.53 19.65
CA THR A 110 11.07 -3.93 18.71
C THR A 110 11.07 -3.01 17.50
N HIS A 111 11.14 -3.62 16.32
CA HIS A 111 11.10 -2.94 15.02
C HIS A 111 9.97 -3.51 14.18
N GLN A 112 9.15 -2.66 13.58
CA GLN A 112 7.91 -3.02 12.89
C GLN A 112 7.68 -2.13 11.66
N GLU A 113 6.71 -2.53 10.83
CA GLU A 113 6.13 -1.69 9.77
C GLU A 113 7.19 -1.14 8.79
N PRO A 114 7.99 -2.02 8.14
CA PRO A 114 8.98 -1.58 7.15
C PRO A 114 8.29 -1.05 5.88
N ALA A 115 8.86 -0.02 5.28
CA ALA A 115 8.41 0.55 4.01
C ALA A 115 9.62 0.98 3.17
N TRP A 116 9.78 0.40 1.99
CA TRP A 116 10.85 0.76 1.07
C TRP A 116 10.68 2.15 0.47
N SER A 117 11.77 2.89 0.32
CA SER A 117 11.79 4.11 -0.49
C SER A 117 11.66 3.76 -1.98
N PRO A 118 11.05 4.62 -2.81
CA PRO A 118 10.77 4.30 -4.22
C PRO A 118 12.02 4.16 -5.10
N ASN A 119 13.19 4.59 -4.63
CA ASN A 119 14.48 4.37 -5.29
C ASN A 119 15.25 3.15 -4.75
N GLY A 120 14.72 2.44 -3.75
CA GLY A 120 15.32 1.23 -3.18
C GLY A 120 16.52 1.45 -2.24
N ASP A 121 16.92 2.71 -1.99
CA ASP A 121 18.12 3.00 -1.18
C ASP A 121 17.85 2.92 0.32
N LYS A 122 16.59 3.12 0.76
CA LYS A 122 16.24 3.22 2.17
C LYS A 122 14.99 2.43 2.53
N ILE A 123 14.90 2.11 3.83
CA ILE A 123 13.71 1.54 4.46
C ILE A 123 13.30 2.47 5.61
N ALA A 124 12.05 2.97 5.58
CA ALA A 124 11.42 3.59 6.74
C ALA A 124 10.80 2.49 7.61
N TYR A 125 10.81 2.66 8.93
CA TYR A 125 10.28 1.66 9.85
C TYR A 125 9.92 2.27 11.21
N VAL A 126 9.20 1.53 12.03
CA VAL A 126 8.90 1.89 13.41
C VAL A 126 9.88 1.22 14.35
N ARG A 127 10.53 2.02 15.21
CA ARG A 127 11.32 1.53 16.34
C ARG A 127 10.61 1.88 17.65
N ASN A 128 10.43 0.87 18.52
CA ASN A 128 9.82 1.04 19.82
C ASN A 128 10.86 0.93 20.95
N LYS A 129 11.53 2.05 21.24
CA LYS A 129 12.48 2.18 22.35
C LYS A 129 12.07 3.37 23.21
N GLY A 130 11.23 3.12 24.20
CA GLY A 130 10.66 4.19 25.04
C GLY A 130 9.50 4.98 24.38
N GLY A 131 8.98 4.48 23.28
CA GLY A 131 7.90 5.04 22.46
C GLY A 131 8.09 4.68 21.00
N ARG A 132 6.98 4.58 20.26
CA ARG A 132 7.03 4.28 18.82
C ARG A 132 7.40 5.52 18.03
N GLN A 133 8.49 5.45 17.28
CA GLN A 133 8.99 6.54 16.43
C GLN A 133 9.31 6.02 15.04
N ILE A 134 9.17 6.90 14.04
CA ILE A 134 9.59 6.60 12.67
C ILE A 134 11.10 6.81 12.56
N TRP A 135 11.75 5.82 12.00
CA TRP A 135 13.18 5.80 11.68
C TRP A 135 13.37 5.48 10.20
N ILE A 136 14.53 5.80 9.68
CA ILE A 136 15.01 5.32 8.37
C ILE A 136 16.37 4.66 8.54
N MET A 137 16.66 3.72 7.65
CA MET A 137 17.97 3.07 7.48
C MET A 137 18.27 2.91 6.00
N ASP A 138 19.53 2.65 5.68
CA ASP A 138 19.88 2.20 4.35
C ASP A 138 19.37 0.77 4.08
N ALA A 139 19.26 0.38 2.82
CA ALA A 139 18.72 -0.92 2.42
C ALA A 139 19.48 -2.14 2.99
N ASP A 140 20.71 -1.93 3.46
CA ASP A 140 21.55 -2.94 4.13
C ASP A 140 21.43 -2.93 5.67
N GLY A 141 20.56 -2.08 6.23
CA GLY A 141 20.34 -1.91 7.66
C GLY A 141 21.27 -0.90 8.34
N SER A 142 22.22 -0.31 7.63
CA SER A 142 23.15 0.70 8.16
C SER A 142 22.52 2.09 8.27
N ASN A 143 23.24 3.06 8.85
CA ASN A 143 22.87 4.49 8.92
C ASN A 143 21.46 4.78 9.49
N GLN A 144 21.10 4.04 10.56
CA GLN A 144 19.80 4.20 11.21
C GLN A 144 19.62 5.61 11.81
N THR A 145 18.61 6.34 11.37
CA THR A 145 18.34 7.73 11.77
C THR A 145 16.88 7.90 12.18
N GLN A 146 16.67 8.55 13.33
CA GLN A 146 15.32 8.89 13.83
C GLN A 146 14.76 10.10 13.08
N LEU A 147 13.49 9.99 12.60
CA LEU A 147 12.79 11.08 11.93
C LEU A 147 11.75 11.78 12.82
N THR A 148 11.18 11.09 13.80
CA THR A 148 10.14 11.66 14.67
C THR A 148 10.50 11.50 16.13
N GLU A 149 10.13 12.50 16.97
CA GLU A 149 10.46 12.52 18.41
C GLU A 149 9.22 12.61 19.29
N VAL A 150 8.11 13.12 18.78
CA VAL A 150 6.91 13.45 19.56
C VAL A 150 5.73 12.60 19.12
N GLY A 151 4.97 12.09 20.12
CA GLY A 151 3.81 11.22 19.86
C GLY A 151 4.17 9.75 19.80
N LYS A 152 3.18 8.92 19.42
CA LYS A 152 3.37 7.50 19.06
C LYS A 152 3.12 7.37 17.57
N ASN A 153 4.20 7.23 16.82
CA ASN A 153 4.19 7.27 15.36
C ASN A 153 4.27 5.85 14.78
N ARG A 154 3.47 5.58 13.74
CA ARG A 154 3.32 4.26 13.13
C ARG A 154 3.05 4.36 11.63
N ASN A 155 3.20 3.21 10.95
CA ASN A 155 2.82 2.96 9.57
C ASN A 155 3.40 4.01 8.61
N PRO A 156 4.74 4.14 8.51
CA PRO A 156 5.34 5.01 7.53
C PRO A 156 5.08 4.49 6.12
N ALA A 157 4.79 5.40 5.20
CA ALA A 157 4.67 5.11 3.76
C ALA A 157 5.33 6.20 2.95
N TRP A 158 6.27 5.83 2.08
CA TRP A 158 6.94 6.76 1.18
C TRP A 158 6.02 7.21 0.06
N SER A 159 6.08 8.50 -0.29
CA SER A 159 5.48 8.97 -1.54
C SER A 159 6.27 8.42 -2.73
N PRO A 160 5.61 8.08 -3.85
CA PRO A 160 6.27 7.56 -5.06
C PRO A 160 7.33 8.50 -5.65
N ASP A 161 7.21 9.82 -5.45
CA ASP A 161 8.23 10.81 -5.83
C ASP A 161 9.48 10.81 -4.91
N GLY A 162 9.44 10.05 -3.79
CA GLY A 162 10.53 9.93 -2.83
C GLY A 162 10.81 11.17 -2.00
N MET A 163 9.89 12.16 -2.01
CA MET A 163 10.11 13.44 -1.33
C MET A 163 9.47 13.49 0.06
N ARG A 164 8.45 12.66 0.33
CA ARG A 164 7.63 12.73 1.54
C ARG A 164 7.38 11.36 2.14
N ILE A 165 7.00 11.35 3.43
CA ILE A 165 6.58 10.16 4.18
C ILE A 165 5.24 10.48 4.85
N ALA A 166 4.22 9.67 4.55
CA ALA A 166 2.95 9.67 5.29
C ALA A 166 3.08 8.74 6.50
N PHE A 167 2.43 9.08 7.60
CA PHE A 167 2.44 8.25 8.81
C PHE A 167 1.25 8.56 9.73
N ARG A 168 0.91 7.62 10.57
CA ARG A 168 -0.03 7.84 11.68
C ARG A 168 0.72 8.36 12.90
N SER A 169 0.17 9.38 13.56
CA SER A 169 0.67 9.86 14.85
C SER A 169 -0.44 9.95 15.88
N LEU A 170 -0.19 9.46 17.10
CA LEU A 170 -1.02 9.70 18.27
C LEU A 170 -0.33 10.74 19.14
N LYS A 171 -0.81 11.97 19.09
CA LYS A 171 -0.30 13.10 19.88
C LYS A 171 -1.44 13.71 20.70
N ASN A 172 -1.21 13.93 22.00
CA ASN A 172 -2.18 14.51 22.95
C ASN A 172 -3.53 13.77 22.96
N GLY A 173 -3.51 12.45 22.84
CA GLY A 173 -4.72 11.62 22.85
C GLY A 173 -5.51 11.57 21.53
N ALA A 174 -5.14 12.35 20.52
CA ALA A 174 -5.79 12.35 19.21
C ALA A 174 -4.91 11.69 18.16
N ALA A 175 -5.44 10.67 17.50
CA ALA A 175 -4.79 10.05 16.35
C ALA A 175 -5.02 10.91 15.09
N GLY A 176 -4.01 10.93 14.20
CA GLY A 176 -4.09 11.70 12.95
C GLY A 176 -3.17 11.13 11.87
N LEU A 177 -3.53 11.38 10.62
CA LEU A 177 -2.66 11.19 9.46
C LEU A 177 -1.77 12.42 9.31
N PHE A 178 -0.49 12.18 9.14
CA PHE A 178 0.52 13.22 8.93
C PHE A 178 1.32 12.92 7.67
N VAL A 179 1.83 13.97 7.06
CA VAL A 179 2.84 13.92 6.00
C VAL A 179 4.01 14.81 6.42
N MET A 180 5.22 14.31 6.28
CA MET A 180 6.47 15.03 6.52
C MET A 180 7.40 14.92 5.31
N GLU A 181 8.37 15.81 5.22
CA GLU A 181 9.48 15.67 4.28
C GLU A 181 10.30 14.40 4.58
N LYS A 182 11.00 13.86 3.59
CA LYS A 182 11.81 12.63 3.74
C LYS A 182 12.89 12.67 4.82
N ASN A 183 13.27 13.87 5.26
CA ASN A 183 14.24 14.09 6.34
C ASN A 183 13.58 14.26 7.72
N GLY A 184 12.25 14.08 7.84
CA GLY A 184 11.49 14.23 9.06
C GLY A 184 11.00 15.66 9.36
N SER A 185 11.36 16.65 8.54
CA SER A 185 10.94 18.05 8.74
C SER A 185 9.50 18.31 8.28
N ASN A 186 8.95 19.45 8.73
CA ASN A 186 7.66 19.99 8.28
C ASN A 186 6.47 19.03 8.36
N PRO A 187 6.21 18.34 9.50
CA PRO A 187 5.07 17.45 9.60
C PRO A 187 3.75 18.25 9.57
N VAL A 188 2.90 17.93 8.58
CA VAL A 188 1.56 18.52 8.39
C VAL A 188 0.50 17.46 8.69
N ARG A 189 -0.51 17.81 9.51
CA ARG A 189 -1.65 16.95 9.77
C ARG A 189 -2.68 17.07 8.66
N LEU A 190 -3.07 15.92 8.09
CA LEU A 190 -4.18 15.80 7.15
C LEU A 190 -5.44 15.29 7.86
N ALA A 191 -6.63 15.60 7.32
CA ALA A 191 -7.92 15.15 7.84
C ALA A 191 -8.07 15.32 9.38
N PRO A 192 -8.01 16.56 9.93
CA PRO A 192 -7.90 16.81 11.36
C PRO A 192 -9.08 16.33 12.20
N ASP A 193 -10.27 16.22 11.61
CA ASP A 193 -11.52 15.90 12.30
C ASP A 193 -11.85 14.40 12.31
N MET A 194 -10.92 13.54 11.86
CA MET A 194 -11.14 12.11 11.78
C MET A 194 -10.36 11.32 12.84
N ASN A 195 -10.98 10.24 13.33
CA ASN A 195 -10.31 9.24 14.16
C ASN A 195 -9.59 8.23 13.24
N ILE A 196 -8.35 8.56 12.87
CA ILE A 196 -7.54 7.80 11.92
C ILE A 196 -6.89 6.61 12.62
N THR A 197 -7.12 5.43 12.09
CA THR A 197 -6.64 4.20 12.67
C THR A 197 -5.32 3.74 12.08
N SER A 198 -5.05 3.86 10.78
CA SER A 198 -3.72 3.73 10.22
C SER A 198 -3.62 3.33 8.73
N ASN A 199 -2.42 2.87 8.34
CA ASN A 199 -2.00 2.31 7.05
C ASN A 199 -2.23 3.25 5.87
N PRO A 200 -1.49 4.38 5.80
CA PRO A 200 -1.52 5.23 4.63
C PRO A 200 -0.88 4.53 3.42
N SER A 201 -1.50 4.65 2.26
CA SER A 201 -0.95 4.22 0.98
C SER A 201 -1.09 5.34 -0.05
N TRP A 202 0.00 5.67 -0.72
CA TRP A 202 0.03 6.73 -1.71
C TRP A 202 -0.47 6.25 -3.07
N SER A 203 -1.22 7.12 -3.76
CA SER A 203 -1.44 6.95 -5.19
C SER A 203 -0.12 7.12 -5.97
N PRO A 204 0.08 6.43 -7.11
CA PRO A 204 1.36 6.45 -7.83
C PRO A 204 1.75 7.83 -8.38
N ASP A 205 0.80 8.76 -8.49
CA ASP A 205 1.05 10.18 -8.88
C ASP A 205 1.49 11.07 -7.69
N SER A 206 1.61 10.53 -6.48
CA SER A 206 1.95 11.24 -5.25
C SER A 206 0.97 12.36 -4.84
N ILE A 207 -0.28 12.33 -5.36
CA ILE A 207 -1.31 13.35 -5.10
C ILE A 207 -2.25 12.93 -3.98
N TRP A 208 -2.62 11.64 -3.90
CA TRP A 208 -3.60 11.13 -2.97
C TRP A 208 -2.99 10.16 -1.97
N ILE A 209 -3.60 10.08 -0.79
CA ILE A 209 -3.31 9.07 0.23
C ILE A 209 -4.60 8.36 0.59
N ALA A 210 -4.65 7.05 0.37
CA ALA A 210 -5.68 6.18 0.92
C ALA A 210 -5.31 5.81 2.37
N PHE A 211 -6.29 5.76 3.26
CA PHE A 211 -6.08 5.41 4.67
C PHE A 211 -7.36 4.86 5.28
N GLU A 212 -7.23 4.19 6.41
CA GLU A 212 -8.38 3.70 7.17
C GLU A 212 -8.73 4.65 8.33
N ALA A 213 -10.00 4.84 8.55
CA ALA A 213 -10.51 5.60 9.68
C ALA A 213 -11.80 5.01 10.23
N LEU A 214 -12.03 5.25 11.53
CA LEU A 214 -13.27 4.87 12.20
C LEU A 214 -14.36 5.86 11.81
N ASP A 215 -15.45 5.33 11.29
CA ASP A 215 -16.65 6.07 10.92
C ASP A 215 -17.57 6.32 12.12
N GLU A 216 -18.59 7.14 11.95
CA GLU A 216 -19.57 7.50 13.00
C GLU A 216 -20.35 6.27 13.51
N ASP A 217 -20.58 5.26 12.68
CA ASP A 217 -21.25 4.01 13.05
C ASP A 217 -20.33 2.99 13.75
N GLY A 218 -19.06 3.35 14.02
CA GLY A 218 -18.06 2.49 14.63
C GLY A 218 -17.48 1.46 13.67
N SER A 219 -17.62 1.63 12.36
CA SER A 219 -16.98 0.78 11.35
C SER A 219 -15.69 1.39 10.80
N PHE A 220 -14.69 0.56 10.52
CA PHE A 220 -13.49 0.99 9.82
C PHE A 220 -13.78 1.03 8.31
N GLN A 221 -13.47 2.17 7.71
CA GLN A 221 -13.68 2.42 6.29
C GLN A 221 -12.45 3.04 5.65
N ILE A 222 -12.33 2.91 4.32
CA ILE A 222 -11.25 3.51 3.54
C ILE A 222 -11.69 4.86 3.02
N TYR A 223 -10.80 5.83 3.21
CA TYR A 223 -10.89 7.21 2.76
C TYR A 223 -9.69 7.57 1.91
N ILE A 224 -9.83 8.60 1.08
CA ILE A 224 -8.71 9.26 0.41
C ILE A 224 -8.67 10.73 0.78
N VAL A 225 -7.46 11.28 0.83
CA VAL A 225 -7.22 12.71 1.07
C VAL A 225 -6.10 13.20 0.16
N ARG A 226 -6.15 14.48 -0.22
CA ARG A 226 -5.03 15.10 -0.94
C ARG A 226 -3.84 15.33 -0.02
N ALA A 227 -2.67 14.96 -0.50
CA ALA A 227 -1.41 15.05 0.25
C ALA A 227 -0.85 16.47 0.37
N ASP A 228 -1.37 17.44 -0.41
CA ASP A 228 -0.98 18.85 -0.37
C ASP A 228 -1.73 19.68 0.69
N GLY A 229 -2.61 19.02 1.47
CA GLY A 229 -3.38 19.67 2.53
C GLY A 229 -4.59 20.48 2.03
N VAL A 230 -4.86 20.52 0.73
CA VAL A 230 -6.11 21.08 0.21
C VAL A 230 -7.29 20.25 0.75
N PRO A 231 -8.31 20.88 1.37
CA PRO A 231 -9.40 20.14 1.98
C PRO A 231 -10.23 19.35 0.96
N ARG A 232 -9.80 18.15 0.65
CA ARG A 232 -10.55 17.19 -0.15
C ARG A 232 -10.37 15.83 0.46
N LEU A 233 -11.37 15.44 1.24
CA LEU A 233 -11.51 14.18 1.91
C LEU A 233 -12.69 13.45 1.28
N GLU A 234 -12.50 12.20 0.91
CA GLU A 234 -13.50 11.39 0.26
C GLU A 234 -13.54 10.00 0.87
N ARG A 235 -14.74 9.50 1.14
CA ARG A 235 -14.97 8.15 1.62
C ARG A 235 -15.18 7.23 0.43
N LEU A 236 -14.35 6.18 0.33
CA LEU A 236 -14.42 5.21 -0.76
C LEU A 236 -15.32 4.02 -0.43
N THR A 237 -15.35 3.57 0.83
CA THR A 237 -16.10 2.37 1.20
C THR A 237 -17.22 2.68 2.17
N HIS A 238 -18.32 1.91 2.07
CA HIS A 238 -19.52 2.09 2.85
C HIS A 238 -19.99 0.75 3.42
N ASN A 239 -20.66 0.76 4.55
CA ASN A 239 -21.24 -0.42 5.17
C ASN A 239 -20.21 -1.46 5.68
N ARG A 240 -20.69 -2.37 6.51
CA ARG A 240 -19.89 -3.55 6.95
C ARG A 240 -19.72 -4.53 5.79
N PRO A 241 -18.67 -5.35 5.75
CA PRO A 241 -17.62 -5.55 6.78
C PRO A 241 -16.66 -4.36 6.91
N PHE A 242 -15.78 -4.40 7.92
CA PHE A 242 -14.71 -3.41 8.10
C PHE A 242 -13.73 -3.47 6.93
N LYS A 243 -13.19 -2.31 6.54
CA LYS A 243 -12.21 -2.17 5.45
C LYS A 243 -10.94 -1.54 6.02
N LEU A 244 -9.85 -2.25 5.86
CA LEU A 244 -8.57 -1.95 6.51
C LEU A 244 -7.43 -2.01 5.48
N GLN A 245 -6.28 -1.42 5.81
CA GLN A 245 -5.00 -1.63 5.15
C GLN A 245 -5.08 -1.45 3.62
N PRO A 246 -5.48 -0.28 3.12
CA PRO A 246 -5.52 -0.03 1.69
C PRO A 246 -4.10 -0.02 1.09
N ALA A 247 -3.96 -0.56 -0.12
CA ALA A 247 -2.74 -0.52 -0.91
C ALA A 247 -3.06 -0.16 -2.36
N TRP A 248 -2.60 1.00 -2.83
CA TRP A 248 -2.77 1.44 -4.21
C TRP A 248 -2.00 0.54 -5.18
N SER A 249 -2.66 0.15 -6.26
CA SER A 249 -1.97 -0.50 -7.38
C SER A 249 -1.00 0.46 -8.07
N PRO A 250 0.12 -0.04 -8.64
CA PRO A 250 1.11 0.80 -9.30
C PRO A 250 0.60 1.55 -10.53
N ASP A 251 -0.49 1.08 -11.15
CA ASP A 251 -1.16 1.76 -12.27
C ASP A 251 -2.19 2.81 -11.82
N GLY A 252 -2.48 2.89 -10.51
CA GLY A 252 -3.41 3.85 -9.93
C GLY A 252 -4.91 3.56 -10.21
N ASN A 253 -5.24 2.43 -10.83
CA ASN A 253 -6.62 2.13 -11.21
C ASN A 253 -7.39 1.40 -10.11
N THR A 254 -6.67 0.72 -9.20
CA THR A 254 -7.27 -0.14 -8.18
C THR A 254 -6.61 0.04 -6.82
N ILE A 255 -7.31 -0.41 -5.79
CA ILE A 255 -6.83 -0.47 -4.41
C ILE A 255 -7.10 -1.88 -3.88
N ALA A 256 -6.05 -2.59 -3.46
CA ALA A 256 -6.20 -3.78 -2.65
C ALA A 256 -6.47 -3.37 -1.19
N TYR A 257 -7.26 -4.14 -0.47
CA TYR A 257 -7.56 -3.86 0.93
C TYR A 257 -7.93 -5.13 1.70
N THR A 258 -7.74 -5.10 3.00
CA THR A 258 -8.23 -6.14 3.90
C THR A 258 -9.69 -5.90 4.25
N SER A 259 -10.55 -6.88 4.01
CA SER A 259 -11.95 -6.90 4.44
C SER A 259 -12.09 -7.80 5.66
N TRP A 260 -12.57 -7.24 6.78
CA TRP A 260 -12.75 -7.98 8.03
C TRP A 260 -14.24 -8.13 8.36
N SER A 261 -14.74 -9.36 8.25
CA SER A 261 -16.13 -9.71 8.58
C SER A 261 -16.24 -10.34 9.96
N ILE A 262 -17.19 -9.87 10.76
CA ILE A 262 -17.50 -10.36 12.11
C ILE A 262 -18.86 -11.12 12.12
N ILE A 263 -19.37 -11.52 10.95
CA ILE A 263 -20.70 -12.11 10.83
C ILE A 263 -20.62 -13.64 10.94
N PHE A 264 -21.51 -14.25 11.72
CA PHE A 264 -21.70 -15.70 11.84
C PHE A 264 -20.51 -16.53 12.35
N ASP A 265 -19.90 -16.16 13.47
CA ASP A 265 -18.78 -16.90 14.12
C ASP A 265 -17.49 -17.01 13.26
N ARG A 266 -17.43 -16.37 12.11
CA ARG A 266 -16.27 -16.31 11.25
C ARG A 266 -15.64 -14.91 11.35
N ASN A 267 -14.77 -14.78 12.31
CA ASN A 267 -13.92 -13.58 12.47
C ASN A 267 -12.72 -13.70 11.52
N ARG A 268 -12.92 -13.35 10.23
CA ARG A 268 -11.91 -13.54 9.18
C ARG A 268 -11.59 -12.26 8.46
N LYS A 269 -10.32 -12.16 8.07
CA LYS A 269 -9.80 -11.12 7.20
C LYS A 269 -9.38 -11.74 5.87
N THR A 270 -9.82 -11.11 4.79
CA THR A 270 -9.52 -11.53 3.41
C THR A 270 -9.11 -10.32 2.59
N ILE A 271 -8.27 -10.52 1.58
CA ILE A 271 -7.83 -9.44 0.68
C ILE A 271 -8.82 -9.30 -0.47
N HIS A 272 -9.27 -8.08 -0.70
CA HIS A 272 -10.20 -7.68 -1.75
C HIS A 272 -9.58 -6.62 -2.65
N LEU A 273 -10.19 -6.44 -3.81
CA LEU A 273 -9.85 -5.39 -4.78
C LEU A 273 -11.06 -4.49 -5.02
N MET A 274 -10.82 -3.20 -5.11
CA MET A 274 -11.79 -2.19 -5.55
C MET A 274 -11.17 -1.27 -6.60
N THR A 275 -12.00 -0.54 -7.34
CA THR A 275 -11.52 0.54 -8.20
C THR A 275 -11.02 1.71 -7.36
N ALA A 276 -10.29 2.64 -7.97
CA ALA A 276 -9.85 3.87 -7.30
C ALA A 276 -11.01 4.74 -6.79
N GLU A 277 -12.20 4.58 -7.36
CA GLU A 277 -13.47 5.25 -6.97
C GLU A 277 -14.22 4.52 -5.85
N GLY A 278 -13.71 3.36 -5.39
CA GLY A 278 -14.30 2.60 -4.29
C GLY A 278 -15.33 1.54 -4.70
N GLU A 279 -15.47 1.23 -6.00
CA GLU A 279 -16.34 0.14 -6.44
C GLU A 279 -15.68 -1.21 -6.20
N HIS A 280 -16.35 -2.09 -5.43
CA HIS A 280 -15.84 -3.43 -5.17
C HIS A 280 -15.76 -4.24 -6.46
N LEU A 281 -14.61 -4.85 -6.72
CA LEU A 281 -14.37 -5.71 -7.88
C LEU A 281 -14.47 -7.18 -7.52
N LYS A 282 -13.62 -7.65 -6.60
CA LYS A 282 -13.57 -9.07 -6.23
C LYS A 282 -12.78 -9.31 -4.94
N GLN A 283 -12.97 -10.49 -4.35
CA GLN A 283 -12.06 -11.07 -3.37
C GLN A 283 -10.85 -11.68 -4.10
N LEU A 284 -9.64 -11.41 -3.60
CA LEU A 284 -8.39 -11.92 -4.16
C LEU A 284 -7.90 -13.17 -3.42
N SER A 285 -7.89 -13.13 -2.10
CA SER A 285 -7.42 -14.28 -1.32
C SER A 285 -8.46 -15.39 -1.24
N GLU A 286 -7.98 -16.63 -1.18
CA GLU A 286 -8.83 -17.82 -1.11
C GLU A 286 -9.56 -17.92 0.23
N GLU A 287 -10.67 -18.68 0.28
CA GLU A 287 -11.34 -18.98 1.54
C GLU A 287 -10.59 -20.10 2.29
N HIS A 288 -10.09 -19.78 3.48
CA HIS A 288 -9.46 -20.72 4.42
C HIS A 288 -9.71 -20.28 5.87
N ASP A 289 -9.22 -21.03 6.86
CA ASP A 289 -9.51 -20.72 8.28
C ASP A 289 -8.61 -19.64 8.91
N GLY A 290 -7.66 -19.08 8.18
CA GLY A 290 -6.77 -18.00 8.64
C GLY A 290 -7.17 -16.60 8.17
N ASP A 291 -6.41 -15.62 8.61
CA ASP A 291 -6.50 -14.22 8.20
C ASP A 291 -5.47 -13.91 7.10
N ASP A 292 -5.87 -13.13 6.09
CA ASP A 292 -4.99 -12.51 5.10
C ASP A 292 -5.02 -10.99 5.27
N THR A 293 -3.85 -10.38 5.45
CA THR A 293 -3.69 -8.96 5.81
C THR A 293 -2.48 -8.33 5.13
N ASP A 294 -2.36 -7.01 5.28
CA ASP A 294 -1.19 -6.22 4.90
C ASP A 294 -0.77 -6.40 3.43
N PRO A 295 -1.70 -6.21 2.46
CA PRO A 295 -1.33 -6.31 1.05
C PRO A 295 -0.37 -5.17 0.66
N ASP A 296 0.68 -5.51 -0.11
CA ASP A 296 1.56 -4.54 -0.75
C ASP A 296 1.84 -4.95 -2.20
N TRP A 297 1.92 -3.96 -3.10
CA TRP A 297 2.00 -4.17 -4.53
C TRP A 297 3.41 -4.04 -5.07
N TYR A 298 3.71 -4.92 -6.02
CA TYR A 298 4.83 -4.77 -6.94
C TYR A 298 4.35 -4.80 -8.39
N ALA A 299 4.90 -3.92 -9.23
CA ALA A 299 4.84 -4.02 -10.69
C ALA A 299 6.20 -3.75 -11.30
N PRO A 300 6.61 -4.54 -12.33
CA PRO A 300 7.85 -4.32 -13.05
C PRO A 300 7.95 -2.91 -13.63
N SER A 301 9.16 -2.36 -13.69
CA SER A 301 9.43 -1.07 -14.34
C SER A 301 8.88 -1.03 -15.77
N GLY A 302 8.07 -0.03 -16.08
CA GLY A 302 7.36 0.11 -17.35
C GLY A 302 5.84 -0.04 -17.26
N TRP A 303 5.30 -0.45 -16.10
CA TRP A 303 3.87 -0.48 -15.81
C TRP A 303 3.33 0.85 -15.25
N SER A 304 4.20 1.85 -15.04
CA SER A 304 3.73 3.16 -14.61
C SER A 304 2.87 3.80 -15.70
N VAL A 305 1.60 3.97 -15.43
CA VAL A 305 0.73 4.79 -16.24
C VAL A 305 1.26 6.23 -16.15
N SER A 306 1.39 6.88 -17.30
CA SER A 306 1.71 8.30 -17.33
C SER A 306 0.69 9.07 -16.48
N PRO A 307 1.07 9.75 -15.39
CA PRO A 307 0.13 10.24 -14.37
C PRO A 307 -0.87 11.28 -14.88
N ALA A 308 -0.68 11.81 -16.09
CA ALA A 308 -1.35 13.02 -16.55
C ALA A 308 -2.68 12.82 -17.29
N ALA A 309 -3.02 11.62 -17.75
CA ALA A 309 -4.11 11.50 -18.72
C ALA A 309 -5.50 11.18 -18.14
N ASN A 310 -5.60 10.48 -17.02
CA ASN A 310 -6.89 9.93 -16.57
C ASN A 310 -7.50 10.57 -15.32
N PHE A 311 -6.69 11.03 -14.36
CA PHE A 311 -7.25 11.60 -13.13
C PHE A 311 -7.91 12.98 -13.30
N VAL A 312 -7.45 13.80 -14.23
CA VAL A 312 -8.04 15.13 -14.48
C VAL A 312 -9.42 15.02 -15.14
N THR A 313 -9.67 14.01 -15.94
CA THR A 313 -10.93 13.83 -16.68
C THR A 313 -12.03 13.17 -15.83
N ILE A 314 -11.68 12.28 -14.92
CA ILE A 314 -12.66 11.57 -14.07
C ILE A 314 -13.12 12.46 -12.91
N TRP A 315 -12.25 13.30 -12.35
CA TRP A 315 -12.54 14.12 -11.18
C TRP A 315 -12.83 15.59 -11.47
N GLY A 316 -12.76 16.03 -12.74
CA GLY A 316 -13.00 17.42 -13.18
C GLY A 316 -14.48 17.80 -13.35
N GLU A 317 -15.38 16.85 -13.50
CA GLU A 317 -16.81 17.14 -13.60
C GLU A 317 -17.50 17.09 -12.25
N VAL A 318 -17.51 18.21 -11.56
CA VAL A 318 -18.35 18.45 -10.38
C VAL A 318 -19.81 18.25 -10.79
N LYS A 319 -20.47 17.22 -10.25
CA LYS A 319 -21.94 17.14 -10.27
C LYS A 319 -22.49 18.39 -9.59
N LYS A 320 -23.02 19.35 -10.38
CA LYS A 320 -23.78 20.46 -9.83
C LYS A 320 -24.97 19.91 -9.04
N PRO A 321 -25.22 20.37 -7.80
CA PRO A 321 -26.39 19.92 -7.06
C PRO A 321 -27.63 20.26 -7.86
N ALA A 322 -28.55 19.32 -7.98
CA ALA A 322 -29.84 19.51 -8.63
C ALA A 322 -30.57 20.69 -7.94
N SER A 323 -30.88 21.72 -8.72
CA SER A 323 -31.65 22.85 -8.24
C SER A 323 -33.02 22.35 -7.81
N VAL A 324 -33.31 22.45 -6.52
CA VAL A 324 -34.69 22.32 -5.99
C VAL A 324 -35.50 23.45 -6.58
N ARG A 325 -36.39 23.13 -7.52
CA ARG A 325 -37.40 24.07 -7.94
C ARG A 325 -38.46 24.18 -6.83
N ARG A 326 -38.71 25.41 -6.42
CA ARG A 326 -39.83 25.78 -5.56
C ARG A 326 -41.17 25.54 -6.27
#